data_74cb81049ee581b4ea801bc504d921b4
#
_entry.id   74cb81049ee581b4ea801bc504d921b4
#
_cell.length_a   1.000
_cell.length_b   1.000
_cell.length_c   1.000
_cell.angle_alpha   90.00
_cell.angle_beta   90.00
_cell.angle_gamma   90.00
#
_symmetry.space_group_name_H-M   'P 1'
#
loop_
_entity.id
_entity.type
_entity.pdbx_description
1 polymer ?
#
loop_
_entity_poly.entity_id
_entity_poly.type
_entity_poly.pdbx_seq_one_letter_code
_entity_poly.pdbx_strand_id
1 'polypeptide(L)'
;NPDRTFRSIKRHMGEAWKSDDIDGKRYTPQEISARTLMKLKRDAEAYLGYTVTQAVITVPAYFDDAQRTATKEAGQIAGLEVLRIINEPTAAALAYGLDKGAEDEKVLVFDLGGGTFDVSVLEIGEGVFEVKSTHGDTKLGGDDWDQRIIDWLVGQFKSAHGVDLAADRMATQRLKEAAEKAK
;
A
#
# COMPACT_ATOMS: atom_id res chain seq x y z
N ASN A 1 -11.41 -5.37 -15.67
CA ASN A 1 -11.71 -4.13 -16.39
C ASN A 1 -10.71 -3.05 -15.98
N PRO A 2 -9.73 -2.67 -16.85
CA PRO A 2 -8.68 -1.71 -16.53
C PRO A 2 -9.23 -0.34 -16.13
N ASP A 3 -10.33 0.11 -16.73
CA ASP A 3 -10.91 1.43 -16.50
C ASP A 3 -11.55 1.56 -15.10
N ARG A 4 -11.76 0.45 -14.40
CA ARG A 4 -12.34 0.38 -13.05
C ARG A 4 -11.35 -0.18 -12.02
N THR A 5 -10.07 -0.22 -12.35
CA THR A 5 -9.00 -0.75 -11.49
C THR A 5 -8.08 0.39 -11.06
N PHE A 6 -8.01 0.60 -9.75
CA PHE A 6 -7.07 1.55 -9.14
C PHE A 6 -5.87 0.80 -8.59
N ARG A 7 -4.69 1.34 -8.82
CA ARG A 7 -3.44 0.79 -8.31
C ARG A 7 -2.70 1.85 -7.50
N SER A 8 -1.92 1.41 -6.52
CA SER A 8 -1.04 2.25 -5.70
C SER A 8 -1.73 3.48 -5.11
N ILE A 9 -3.02 3.37 -4.76
CA ILE A 9 -3.81 4.50 -4.23
C ILE A 9 -3.22 5.05 -2.93
N LYS A 10 -2.45 4.27 -2.20
CA LYS A 10 -1.72 4.69 -0.99
C LYS A 10 -0.84 5.92 -1.25
N ARG A 11 -0.30 6.07 -2.46
CA ARG A 11 0.54 7.21 -2.89
C ARG A 11 -0.21 8.54 -2.91
N HIS A 12 -1.54 8.52 -2.93
CA HIS A 12 -2.41 9.70 -2.99
C HIS A 12 -3.15 10.00 -1.68
N MET A 13 -2.87 9.24 -0.61
CA MET A 13 -3.49 9.50 0.70
C MET A 13 -3.08 10.89 1.22
N GLY A 14 -4.07 11.65 1.69
CA GLY A 14 -3.88 13.02 2.17
C GLY A 14 -3.86 14.09 1.08
N GLU A 15 -3.87 13.71 -0.20
CA GLU A 15 -3.89 14.65 -1.34
C GLU A 15 -5.33 14.99 -1.77
N ALA A 16 -5.49 16.13 -2.45
CA ALA A 16 -6.75 16.52 -3.11
C ALA A 16 -7.02 15.74 -4.42
N TRP A 17 -6.45 14.55 -4.54
CA TRP A 17 -6.60 13.69 -5.70
C TRP A 17 -8.02 13.13 -5.82
N LYS A 18 -8.49 12.97 -7.06
CA LYS A 18 -9.75 12.27 -7.39
C LYS A 18 -9.54 11.43 -8.63
N SER A 19 -10.26 10.30 -8.70
CA SER A 19 -10.28 9.46 -9.88
C SER A 19 -10.86 10.17 -11.11
N ASP A 20 -10.65 9.58 -12.28
CA ASP A 20 -11.49 9.85 -13.44
C ASP A 20 -12.95 9.54 -13.13
N ASP A 21 -13.85 10.08 -13.97
CA ASP A 21 -15.28 9.80 -13.84
C ASP A 21 -15.57 8.32 -14.15
N ILE A 22 -16.23 7.65 -13.20
CA ILE A 22 -16.70 6.28 -13.36
C ILE A 22 -18.20 6.27 -13.06
N ASP A 23 -19.00 6.11 -14.11
CA ASP A 23 -20.46 6.09 -14.01
C ASP A 23 -21.05 7.34 -13.33
N GLY A 24 -20.49 8.53 -13.63
CA GLY A 24 -20.92 9.80 -13.05
C GLY A 24 -20.37 10.09 -11.65
N LYS A 25 -19.42 9.31 -11.16
CA LYS A 25 -18.80 9.51 -9.84
C LYS A 25 -17.27 9.54 -9.92
N ARG A 26 -16.68 10.47 -9.18
CA ARG A 26 -15.23 10.53 -8.91
C ARG A 26 -14.96 10.11 -7.47
N TYR A 27 -14.01 9.23 -7.30
CA TYR A 27 -13.66 8.65 -6.01
C TYR A 27 -12.43 9.32 -5.39
N THR A 28 -12.46 9.51 -4.09
CA THR A 28 -11.30 9.97 -3.30
C THR A 28 -10.38 8.80 -2.95
N PRO A 29 -9.11 9.06 -2.56
CA PRO A 29 -8.21 8.01 -2.09
C PRO A 29 -8.78 7.23 -0.90
N GLN A 30 -9.47 7.92 0.02
CA GLN A 30 -10.12 7.31 1.19
C GLN A 30 -11.21 6.31 0.78
N GLU A 31 -12.09 6.69 -0.17
CA GLU A 31 -13.16 5.83 -0.66
C GLU A 31 -12.62 4.57 -1.36
N ILE A 32 -11.52 4.71 -2.12
CA ILE A 32 -10.87 3.57 -2.80
C ILE A 32 -10.17 2.67 -1.78
N SER A 33 -9.41 3.24 -0.84
CA SER A 33 -8.74 2.49 0.23
C SER A 33 -9.74 1.77 1.12
N ALA A 34 -10.90 2.38 1.38
CA ALA A 34 -11.98 1.75 2.12
C ALA A 34 -12.47 0.45 1.46
N ARG A 35 -12.43 0.33 0.13
CA ARG A 35 -12.80 -0.92 -0.57
C ARG A 35 -11.86 -2.07 -0.20
N THR A 36 -10.57 -1.80 -0.07
CA THR A 36 -9.59 -2.78 0.41
C THR A 36 -9.89 -3.19 1.84
N LEU A 37 -10.13 -2.22 2.73
CA LEU A 37 -10.45 -2.49 4.13
C LEU A 37 -11.76 -3.26 4.28
N MET A 38 -12.79 -2.95 3.48
CA MET A 38 -14.04 -3.73 3.43
C MET A 38 -13.81 -5.18 3.00
N LYS A 39 -12.89 -5.42 2.07
CA LYS A 39 -12.54 -6.78 1.66
C LYS A 39 -11.85 -7.53 2.79
N LEU A 40 -10.86 -6.90 3.43
CA LEU A 40 -10.15 -7.49 4.58
C LEU A 40 -11.10 -7.77 5.74
N LYS A 41 -12.01 -6.84 6.05
CA LYS A 41 -13.05 -7.03 7.07
C LYS A 41 -13.90 -8.28 6.77
N ARG A 42 -14.42 -8.39 5.54
CA ARG A 42 -15.24 -9.55 5.14
C ARG A 42 -14.48 -10.87 5.23
N ASP A 43 -13.20 -10.86 4.84
CA ASP A 43 -12.36 -12.06 4.91
C ASP A 43 -12.10 -12.47 6.37
N ALA A 44 -11.82 -11.49 7.23
CA ALA A 44 -11.67 -11.72 8.67
C ALA A 44 -12.96 -12.26 9.31
N GLU A 45 -14.12 -11.68 9.00
CA GLU A 45 -15.43 -12.13 9.48
C GLU A 45 -15.74 -13.56 9.00
N ALA A 46 -15.42 -13.87 7.74
CA ALA A 46 -15.60 -15.22 7.21
C ALA A 46 -14.70 -16.25 7.91
N TYR A 47 -13.47 -15.88 8.26
CA TYR A 47 -12.53 -16.74 8.96
C TYR A 47 -12.89 -16.92 10.43
N LEU A 48 -13.27 -15.84 11.12
CA LEU A 48 -13.53 -15.81 12.57
C LEU A 48 -14.94 -16.29 12.93
N GLY A 49 -15.89 -16.20 12.00
CA GLY A 49 -17.30 -16.58 12.22
C GLY A 49 -18.12 -15.55 13.01
N TYR A 50 -17.60 -14.34 13.22
CA TYR A 50 -18.31 -13.25 13.90
C TYR A 50 -17.98 -11.89 13.27
N THR A 51 -18.81 -10.88 13.57
CA THR A 51 -18.66 -9.52 13.03
C THR A 51 -17.44 -8.82 13.61
N VAL A 52 -16.61 -8.25 12.72
CA VAL A 52 -15.46 -7.42 13.07
C VAL A 52 -15.89 -5.96 13.04
N THR A 53 -15.86 -5.30 14.18
CA THR A 53 -16.30 -3.90 14.33
C THR A 53 -15.15 -2.92 14.56
N GLN A 54 -14.00 -3.40 15.04
CA GLN A 54 -12.87 -2.58 15.46
C GLN A 54 -11.60 -2.98 14.72
N ALA A 55 -10.69 -2.02 14.48
CA ALA A 55 -9.40 -2.26 13.87
C ALA A 55 -8.32 -1.30 14.37
N VAL A 56 -7.09 -1.80 14.38
CA VAL A 56 -5.88 -0.98 14.36
C VAL A 56 -5.37 -0.98 12.92
N ILE A 57 -5.06 0.19 12.38
CA ILE A 57 -4.60 0.34 10.99
C ILE A 57 -3.18 0.88 11.01
N THR A 58 -2.33 0.33 10.15
CA THR A 58 -0.93 0.73 10.05
C THR A 58 -0.71 1.72 8.92
N VAL A 59 0.26 2.62 9.11
CA VAL A 59 0.72 3.59 8.12
C VAL A 59 2.24 3.68 8.14
N PRO A 60 2.90 4.10 7.04
CA PRO A 60 4.32 4.42 7.05
C PRO A 60 4.67 5.41 8.15
N ALA A 61 5.89 5.29 8.71
CA ALA A 61 6.32 6.16 9.80
C ALA A 61 6.41 7.64 9.39
N TYR A 62 6.67 7.92 8.10
CA TYR A 62 6.75 9.28 7.55
C TYR A 62 5.39 9.91 7.20
N PHE A 63 4.29 9.17 7.28
CA PHE A 63 2.97 9.75 7.00
C PHE A 63 2.69 10.92 7.93
N ASP A 64 2.30 12.05 7.32
CA ASP A 64 1.87 13.24 8.03
C ASP A 64 0.45 13.11 8.61
N ASP A 65 -0.01 14.11 9.33
CA ASP A 65 -1.33 14.11 9.98
C ASP A 65 -2.48 14.05 8.97
N ALA A 66 -2.34 14.65 7.78
CA ALA A 66 -3.35 14.60 6.74
C ALA A 66 -3.50 13.18 6.19
N GLN A 67 -2.39 12.49 5.94
CA GLN A 67 -2.35 11.11 5.46
C GLN A 67 -2.89 10.12 6.51
N ARG A 68 -2.54 10.33 7.79
CA ARG A 68 -3.06 9.53 8.92
C ARG A 68 -4.56 9.73 9.09
N THR A 69 -5.04 10.96 9.00
CA THR A 69 -6.47 11.29 9.05
C THR A 69 -7.22 10.64 7.91
N ALA A 70 -6.73 10.77 6.68
CA ALA A 70 -7.33 10.13 5.50
C ALA A 70 -7.39 8.60 5.63
N THR A 71 -6.37 7.98 6.23
CA THR A 71 -6.36 6.53 6.49
C THR A 71 -7.40 6.14 7.55
N LYS A 72 -7.55 6.94 8.61
CA LYS A 72 -8.60 6.74 9.61
C LYS A 72 -10.00 6.87 9.01
N GLU A 73 -10.23 7.89 8.16
CA GLU A 73 -11.48 8.07 7.41
C GLU A 73 -11.79 6.87 6.51
N ALA A 74 -10.80 6.31 5.81
CA ALA A 74 -10.98 5.10 5.02
C ALA A 74 -11.46 3.92 5.87
N GLY A 75 -10.94 3.75 7.09
CA GLY A 75 -11.41 2.75 8.04
C GLY A 75 -12.87 2.98 8.46
N GLN A 76 -13.24 4.21 8.74
CA GLN A 76 -14.62 4.58 9.09
C GLN A 76 -15.59 4.34 7.91
N ILE A 77 -15.22 4.70 6.70
CA ILE A 77 -15.99 4.42 5.47
C ILE A 77 -16.17 2.91 5.27
N ALA A 78 -15.19 2.11 5.67
CA ALA A 78 -15.26 0.65 5.64
C ALA A 78 -16.16 0.05 6.74
N GLY A 79 -16.73 0.87 7.61
CA GLY A 79 -17.59 0.43 8.73
C GLY A 79 -16.78 -0.17 9.88
N LEU A 80 -15.58 0.37 10.14
CA LEU A 80 -14.71 0.00 11.24
C LEU A 80 -14.57 1.17 12.23
N GLU A 81 -14.64 0.87 13.51
CA GLU A 81 -14.13 1.76 14.56
C GLU A 81 -12.60 1.65 14.57
N VAL A 82 -11.91 2.72 14.16
CA VAL A 82 -10.45 2.75 14.13
C VAL A 82 -9.94 3.12 15.53
N LEU A 83 -9.51 2.12 16.28
CA LEU A 83 -9.00 2.28 17.65
C LEU A 83 -7.71 3.06 17.68
N ARG A 84 -6.79 2.80 16.74
CA ARG A 84 -5.50 3.45 16.65
C ARG A 84 -4.93 3.38 15.23
N ILE A 85 -4.16 4.41 14.88
CA ILE A 85 -3.23 4.39 13.75
C ILE A 85 -1.82 4.21 14.33
N ILE A 86 -1.08 3.20 13.87
CA ILE A 86 0.29 2.92 14.32
C ILE A 86 1.25 2.88 13.13
N ASN A 87 2.54 3.03 13.40
CA ASN A 87 3.55 2.97 12.34
C ASN A 87 3.78 1.52 11.87
N GLU A 88 3.88 1.31 10.57
CA GLU A 88 4.16 0.00 9.95
C GLU A 88 5.43 -0.67 10.52
N PRO A 89 6.58 0.03 10.66
CA PRO A 89 7.78 -0.59 11.25
C PRO A 89 7.58 -1.00 12.71
N THR A 90 6.79 -0.26 13.49
CA THR A 90 6.43 -0.64 14.87
C THR A 90 5.58 -1.91 14.89
N ALA A 91 4.59 -1.99 13.99
CA ALA A 91 3.75 -3.18 13.88
C ALA A 91 4.54 -4.41 13.43
N ALA A 92 5.51 -4.24 12.52
CA ALA A 92 6.40 -5.31 12.07
C ALA A 92 7.28 -5.83 13.22
N ALA A 93 7.87 -4.92 14.00
CA ALA A 93 8.67 -5.28 15.19
C ALA A 93 7.84 -6.02 16.24
N LEU A 94 6.62 -5.56 16.53
CA LEU A 94 5.68 -6.23 17.43
C LEU A 94 5.31 -7.64 16.92
N ALA A 95 5.00 -7.78 15.63
CA ALA A 95 4.65 -9.07 15.03
C ALA A 95 5.81 -10.06 15.06
N TYR A 96 7.04 -9.59 14.98
CA TYR A 96 8.24 -10.42 15.11
C TYR A 96 8.50 -10.84 16.57
N GLY A 97 7.86 -10.21 17.54
CA GLY A 97 7.96 -10.55 18.96
C GLY A 97 9.10 -9.84 19.69
N LEU A 98 9.56 -8.71 19.17
CA LEU A 98 10.64 -7.91 19.78
C LEU A 98 10.21 -7.21 21.07
N ASP A 99 8.93 -7.17 21.39
CA ASP A 99 8.38 -6.66 22.65
C ASP A 99 8.68 -7.55 23.86
N LYS A 100 9.15 -8.77 23.61
CA LYS A 100 9.39 -9.80 24.64
C LYS A 100 10.85 -9.89 25.07
N GLY A 101 11.72 -9.11 24.44
CA GLY A 101 13.15 -9.02 24.83
C GLY A 101 13.34 -8.25 26.13
N ALA A 102 14.28 -8.69 26.96
CA ALA A 102 14.63 -8.03 28.22
C ALA A 102 15.74 -6.98 28.05
N GLU A 103 16.31 -6.85 26.88
CA GLU A 103 17.43 -5.96 26.57
C GLU A 103 17.00 -4.88 25.57
N ASP A 104 17.67 -3.73 25.66
CA ASP A 104 17.50 -2.66 24.69
C ASP A 104 18.05 -3.10 23.32
N GLU A 105 17.22 -3.06 22.31
CA GLU A 105 17.58 -3.48 20.95
C GLU A 105 17.44 -2.33 19.95
N LYS A 106 18.37 -2.31 18.99
CA LYS A 106 18.26 -1.46 17.79
C LYS A 106 17.92 -2.32 16.59
N VAL A 107 16.80 -2.05 15.98
CA VAL A 107 16.24 -2.84 14.89
C VAL A 107 16.13 -1.99 13.64
N LEU A 108 16.59 -2.54 12.52
CA LEU A 108 16.34 -1.97 11.19
C LEU A 108 15.19 -2.74 10.56
N VAL A 109 14.12 -2.03 10.25
CA VAL A 109 12.99 -2.55 9.44
C VAL A 109 13.17 -2.08 8.01
N PHE A 110 13.28 -3.03 7.09
CA PHE A 110 13.39 -2.81 5.66
C PHE A 110 12.10 -3.31 5.00
N ASP A 111 11.23 -2.38 4.58
CA ASP A 111 9.93 -2.68 3.99
C ASP A 111 9.90 -2.25 2.53
N LEU A 112 9.86 -3.23 1.63
CA LEU A 112 9.79 -3.02 0.21
C LEU A 112 8.49 -3.62 -0.33
N GLY A 113 7.49 -2.76 -0.46
CA GLY A 113 6.17 -3.13 -0.94
C GLY A 113 5.99 -3.00 -2.45
N GLY A 114 4.73 -3.10 -2.90
CA GLY A 114 4.36 -2.90 -4.30
C GLY A 114 4.43 -1.43 -4.74
N GLY A 115 4.16 -0.49 -3.82
CA GLY A 115 4.04 0.93 -4.11
C GLY A 115 5.03 1.84 -3.42
N THR A 116 5.56 1.44 -2.27
CA THR A 116 6.49 2.25 -1.45
C THR A 116 7.66 1.41 -0.97
N PHE A 117 8.77 2.06 -0.72
CA PHE A 117 9.95 1.52 -0.06
C PHE A 117 10.24 2.32 1.21
N ASP A 118 10.36 1.65 2.33
CA ASP A 118 10.55 2.24 3.64
C ASP A 118 11.67 1.54 4.42
N VAL A 119 12.57 2.32 5.00
CA VAL A 119 13.59 1.85 5.93
C VAL A 119 13.48 2.65 7.21
N SER A 120 13.34 1.96 8.34
CA SER A 120 13.23 2.60 9.64
C SER A 120 14.17 1.95 10.64
N VAL A 121 14.84 2.77 11.45
CA VAL A 121 15.60 2.33 12.61
C VAL A 121 14.77 2.59 13.85
N LEU A 122 14.52 1.52 14.60
CA LEU A 122 13.80 1.57 15.87
C LEU A 122 14.76 1.28 17.02
N GLU A 123 14.53 1.92 18.14
CA GLU A 123 15.08 1.54 19.44
C GLU A 123 13.95 0.98 20.29
N ILE A 124 14.17 -0.19 20.84
CA ILE A 124 13.18 -0.93 21.64
C ILE A 124 13.77 -1.14 23.02
N GLY A 125 13.12 -0.63 24.03
CA GLY A 125 13.54 -0.79 25.42
C GLY A 125 12.36 -0.64 26.37
N GLU A 126 12.32 -1.46 27.43
CA GLU A 126 11.27 -1.44 28.46
C GLU A 126 9.84 -1.48 27.89
N GLY A 127 9.64 -2.15 26.73
CA GLY A 127 8.32 -2.22 26.04
C GLY A 127 7.94 -0.95 25.25
N VAL A 128 8.86 0.01 25.14
CA VAL A 128 8.67 1.23 24.34
C VAL A 128 9.35 1.06 22.99
N PHE A 129 8.64 1.43 21.92
CA PHE A 129 9.14 1.44 20.54
C PHE A 129 9.33 2.87 20.08
N GLU A 130 10.55 3.29 19.90
CA GLU A 130 10.90 4.62 19.40
C GLU A 130 11.46 4.54 17.99
N VAL A 131 10.83 5.24 17.03
CA VAL A 131 11.36 5.38 15.68
C VAL A 131 12.43 6.47 15.70
N LYS A 132 13.69 6.08 15.62
CA LYS A 132 14.85 7.01 15.66
C LYS A 132 15.09 7.69 14.34
N SER A 133 14.86 6.99 13.24
CA SER A 133 15.04 7.49 11.88
C SER A 133 14.16 6.72 10.92
N THR A 134 13.63 7.40 9.92
CA THR A 134 12.95 6.78 8.79
C THR A 134 13.38 7.44 7.51
N HIS A 135 13.54 6.65 6.46
CA HIS A 135 13.83 7.09 5.11
C HIS A 135 13.18 6.14 4.12
N GLY A 136 13.05 6.54 2.87
CA GLY A 136 12.48 5.69 1.84
C GLY A 136 12.12 6.46 0.59
N ASP A 137 11.35 5.81 -0.27
CA ASP A 137 10.81 6.43 -1.49
C ASP A 137 9.33 6.06 -1.61
N THR A 138 8.47 7.06 -1.55
CA THR A 138 7.01 6.92 -1.64
C THR A 138 6.52 6.52 -3.02
N LYS A 139 7.40 6.50 -4.01
CA LYS A 139 7.12 6.16 -5.42
C LYS A 139 8.01 5.04 -5.95
N LEU A 140 8.58 4.22 -5.06
CA LEU A 140 9.40 3.07 -5.40
C LEU A 140 8.80 1.80 -4.80
N GLY A 141 8.55 0.82 -5.65
CA GLY A 141 8.04 -0.48 -5.25
C GLY A 141 7.96 -1.45 -6.42
N GLY A 142 7.37 -2.61 -6.19
CA GLY A 142 7.23 -3.65 -7.21
C GLY A 142 6.55 -3.18 -8.49
N ASP A 143 5.59 -2.26 -8.39
CA ASP A 143 4.89 -1.67 -9.55
C ASP A 143 5.84 -0.92 -10.49
N ASP A 144 6.89 -0.29 -9.96
CA ASP A 144 7.86 0.46 -10.75
C ASP A 144 8.82 -0.47 -11.49
N TRP A 145 9.17 -1.62 -10.90
CA TRP A 145 9.91 -2.66 -11.61
C TRP A 145 9.08 -3.31 -12.71
N ASP A 146 7.81 -3.60 -12.45
CA ASP A 146 6.90 -4.10 -13.48
C ASP A 146 6.84 -3.12 -14.65
N GLN A 147 6.74 -1.82 -14.38
CA GLN A 147 6.72 -0.79 -15.41
C GLN A 147 8.01 -0.77 -16.24
N ARG A 148 9.19 -0.97 -15.63
CA ARG A 148 10.46 -1.06 -16.36
C ARG A 148 10.50 -2.25 -17.32
N ILE A 149 9.97 -3.40 -16.91
CA ILE A 149 9.86 -4.58 -17.75
C ILE A 149 8.90 -4.31 -18.91
N ILE A 150 7.74 -3.68 -18.62
CA ILE A 150 6.75 -3.33 -19.65
C ILE A 150 7.35 -2.38 -20.67
N ASP A 151 8.01 -1.32 -20.25
CA ASP A 151 8.62 -0.32 -21.14
C ASP A 151 9.67 -0.94 -22.05
N TRP A 152 10.47 -1.85 -21.50
CA TRP A 152 11.46 -2.60 -22.28
C TRP A 152 10.79 -3.51 -23.32
N LEU A 153 9.75 -4.28 -22.95
CA LEU A 153 9.01 -5.15 -23.86
C LEU A 153 8.33 -4.37 -24.98
N VAL A 154 7.68 -3.26 -24.65
CA VAL A 154 7.05 -2.36 -25.62
C VAL A 154 8.08 -1.83 -26.61
N GLY A 155 9.23 -1.38 -26.12
CA GLY A 155 10.34 -0.89 -26.96
C GLY A 155 10.88 -1.97 -27.91
N GLN A 156 11.12 -3.19 -27.41
CA GLN A 156 11.59 -4.33 -28.23
C GLN A 156 10.57 -4.70 -29.32
N PHE A 157 9.29 -4.81 -28.94
CA PHE A 157 8.23 -5.16 -29.89
C PHE A 157 8.06 -4.10 -30.97
N LYS A 158 8.05 -2.82 -30.57
CA LYS A 158 7.97 -1.69 -31.51
C LYS A 158 9.14 -1.68 -32.50
N SER A 159 10.35 -1.95 -32.03
CA SER A 159 11.54 -2.01 -32.89
C SER A 159 11.48 -3.18 -33.87
N ALA A 160 10.95 -4.34 -33.47
CA ALA A 160 10.89 -5.54 -34.29
C ALA A 160 9.70 -5.54 -35.27
N HIS A 161 8.57 -4.96 -34.89
CA HIS A 161 7.30 -5.09 -35.61
C HIS A 161 6.67 -3.76 -36.05
N GLY A 162 7.24 -2.62 -35.67
CA GLY A 162 6.71 -1.29 -35.99
C GLY A 162 5.38 -0.93 -35.29
N VAL A 163 4.92 -1.75 -34.35
CA VAL A 163 3.65 -1.59 -33.66
C VAL A 163 3.88 -1.16 -32.22
N ASP A 164 3.17 -0.11 -31.75
CA ASP A 164 3.26 0.37 -30.39
C ASP A 164 2.18 -0.26 -29.51
N LEU A 165 2.57 -1.21 -28.68
CA LEU A 165 1.66 -1.91 -27.77
C LEU A 165 1.11 -1.02 -26.65
N ALA A 166 1.76 0.11 -26.34
CA ALA A 166 1.29 1.04 -25.31
C ALA A 166 -0.03 1.73 -25.71
N ALA A 167 -0.34 1.79 -27.00
CA ALA A 167 -1.58 2.34 -27.51
C ALA A 167 -2.79 1.39 -27.32
N ASP A 168 -2.55 0.10 -27.05
CA ASP A 168 -3.60 -0.91 -26.85
C ASP A 168 -3.71 -1.27 -25.36
N ARG A 169 -4.85 -0.92 -24.78
CA ARG A 169 -5.15 -1.18 -23.34
C ARG A 169 -5.14 -2.66 -22.98
N MET A 170 -5.61 -3.53 -23.88
CA MET A 170 -5.62 -4.97 -23.67
C MET A 170 -4.21 -5.53 -23.69
N ALA A 171 -3.38 -5.08 -24.64
CA ALA A 171 -1.98 -5.45 -24.71
C ALA A 171 -1.23 -4.98 -23.44
N THR A 172 -1.43 -3.73 -23.03
CA THR A 172 -0.81 -3.16 -21.82
C THR A 172 -1.20 -3.95 -20.57
N GLN A 173 -2.46 -4.35 -20.42
CA GLN A 173 -2.88 -5.16 -19.27
C GLN A 173 -2.20 -6.53 -19.26
N ARG A 174 -2.10 -7.20 -20.41
CA ARG A 174 -1.41 -8.50 -20.56
C ARG A 174 0.09 -8.39 -20.28
N LEU A 175 0.73 -7.32 -20.75
CA LEU A 175 2.14 -7.03 -20.46
C LEU A 175 2.35 -6.85 -18.95
N LYS A 176 1.44 -6.16 -18.28
CA LYS A 176 1.51 -5.94 -16.84
C LYS A 176 1.43 -7.25 -16.05
N GLU A 177 0.46 -8.10 -16.37
CA GLU A 177 0.32 -9.42 -15.75
C GLU A 177 1.55 -10.31 -16.00
N ALA A 178 2.10 -10.25 -17.21
CA ALA A 178 3.31 -10.99 -17.56
C ALA A 178 4.56 -10.46 -16.85
N ALA A 179 4.69 -9.14 -16.72
CA ALA A 179 5.81 -8.49 -16.02
C ALA A 179 5.79 -8.82 -14.52
N GLU A 180 4.63 -8.70 -13.87
CA GLU A 180 4.45 -9.07 -12.47
C GLU A 180 4.80 -10.53 -12.20
N LYS A 181 4.39 -11.43 -13.11
CA LYS A 181 4.71 -12.86 -13.01
C LYS A 181 6.19 -13.16 -13.25
N ALA A 182 6.87 -12.37 -14.08
CA ALA A 182 8.29 -12.57 -14.42
C ALA A 182 9.22 -12.06 -13.30
N LYS A 183 8.82 -11.02 -12.58
CA LYS A 183 9.51 -10.48 -11.40
C LYS A 183 9.47 -11.46 -10.25
#